data_ec8afc6fb9029f7f8469d17f0d07b986
#
_entry.id   ec8afc6fb9029f7f8469d17f0d07b986
#
_cell.length_a   1.000
_cell.length_b   1.000
_cell.length_c   1.000
_cell.angle_alpha   90.00
_cell.angle_beta   90.00
_cell.angle_gamma   90.00
#
_symmetry.space_group_name_H-M   'P 1'
#
loop_
_entity.id
_entity.type
_entity.pdbx_description
1 polymer ?
#
loop_
_entity_poly.entity_id
_entity_poly.type
_entity_poly.pdbx_seq_one_letter_code
_entity_poly.pdbx_strand_id
1 'polypeptide(L)'
;NYWRRHLSADTLYANLFGPTETTDIAVYYIIDRDFRDDEPIPIGHACRNCDVFVLKEDDTLAGADEEGELCVRGSFLASGYYDNPEKTGEVFVQNPLNTHYRDMIYKTGDLVKYNDRGELVYITRKDFQIKHQGYRIELGEIETAVSAVSRVHECACIYDLERKLIIIYCSGQNLTSKDILLGVRDRLPKYMLPNKMFFLENMPHNANGKIDKKMLQKIYENE
;
A
#
# COMPACT_ATOMS: atom_id res chain seq x y z
N ASN A 1 -13.93 0.36 -19.77
CA ASN A 1 -14.76 0.21 -20.99
C ASN A 1 -15.78 1.35 -21.18
N TYR A 2 -16.41 1.91 -20.13
CA TYR A 2 -17.41 2.99 -20.24
C TYR A 2 -16.85 4.21 -20.99
N TRP A 3 -15.74 4.79 -20.55
CA TRP A 3 -15.14 5.99 -21.17
C TRP A 3 -14.71 5.75 -22.62
N ARG A 4 -14.18 4.58 -22.95
CA ARG A 4 -13.79 4.24 -24.34
C ARG A 4 -14.96 4.24 -25.32
N ARG A 5 -16.18 3.98 -24.85
CA ARG A 5 -17.41 3.99 -25.66
C ARG A 5 -18.02 5.40 -25.81
N HIS A 6 -17.64 6.34 -24.96
CA HIS A 6 -18.27 7.65 -24.87
C HIS A 6 -17.36 8.83 -25.28
N LEU A 7 -16.07 8.57 -25.44
CA LEU A 7 -15.09 9.56 -25.87
C LEU A 7 -14.62 9.28 -27.30
N SER A 8 -13.87 10.22 -27.90
CA SER A 8 -13.31 10.07 -29.23
C SER A 8 -12.47 8.81 -29.36
N ALA A 9 -12.51 8.17 -30.53
CA ALA A 9 -11.66 7.03 -30.85
C ALA A 9 -10.15 7.35 -30.77
N ASP A 10 -9.78 8.63 -30.90
CA ASP A 10 -8.40 9.10 -30.82
C ASP A 10 -7.95 9.35 -29.36
N THR A 11 -8.83 9.11 -28.37
CA THR A 11 -8.51 9.31 -26.98
C THR A 11 -7.56 8.21 -26.49
N LEU A 12 -6.38 8.62 -26.01
CA LEU A 12 -5.43 7.71 -25.38
C LEU A 12 -5.79 7.50 -23.91
N TYR A 13 -5.87 6.25 -23.50
CA TYR A 13 -6.09 5.85 -22.12
C TYR A 13 -4.83 5.17 -21.59
N ALA A 14 -4.36 5.60 -20.45
CA ALA A 14 -3.21 5.02 -19.80
C ALA A 14 -3.48 4.79 -18.31
N ASN A 15 -3.06 3.63 -17.80
CA ASN A 15 -2.92 3.37 -16.38
C ASN A 15 -1.49 3.75 -15.98
N LEU A 16 -1.35 4.67 -15.04
CA LEU A 16 -0.07 5.19 -14.58
C LEU A 16 0.18 4.77 -13.14
N PHE A 17 1.38 4.31 -12.84
CA PHE A 17 1.73 3.86 -11.51
C PHE A 17 3.15 4.30 -11.15
N GLY A 18 3.30 4.78 -9.92
CA GLY A 18 4.59 5.13 -9.33
C GLY A 18 4.40 5.87 -8.02
N PRO A 19 5.31 5.68 -7.07
CA PRO A 19 5.32 6.41 -5.80
C PRO A 19 6.10 7.73 -5.93
N THR A 20 5.88 8.63 -4.98
CA THR A 20 6.57 9.94 -4.88
C THR A 20 8.09 9.77 -4.85
N GLU A 21 8.58 8.71 -4.24
CA GLU A 21 9.99 8.35 -4.10
C GLU A 21 10.68 8.09 -5.45
N THR A 22 9.90 7.84 -6.51
CA THR A 22 10.37 7.63 -7.89
C THR A 22 9.94 8.77 -8.83
N THR A 23 9.76 9.96 -8.32
CA THR A 23 9.35 11.15 -9.09
C THR A 23 8.07 10.89 -9.89
N ASP A 24 7.04 10.41 -9.19
CA ASP A 24 5.67 10.19 -9.58
C ASP A 24 5.43 8.91 -10.40
N ILE A 25 5.83 8.79 -11.66
CA ILE A 25 5.45 7.66 -12.52
C ILE A 25 6.68 6.82 -12.89
N ALA A 26 6.68 5.56 -12.45
CA ALA A 26 7.72 4.60 -12.78
C ALA A 26 7.31 3.62 -13.90
N VAL A 27 6.02 3.25 -13.94
CA VAL A 27 5.48 2.32 -14.94
C VAL A 27 4.16 2.83 -15.51
N TYR A 28 3.84 2.39 -16.72
CA TYR A 28 2.59 2.74 -17.38
C TYR A 28 2.07 1.58 -18.23
N TYR A 29 0.77 1.57 -18.45
CA TYR A 29 0.10 0.66 -19.36
C TYR A 29 -0.84 1.45 -20.29
N ILE A 30 -0.69 1.28 -21.60
CA ILE A 30 -1.64 1.84 -22.57
C ILE A 30 -2.82 0.89 -22.69
N ILE A 31 -4.01 1.39 -22.38
CA ILE A 31 -5.25 0.60 -22.43
C ILE A 31 -5.73 0.55 -23.88
N ASP A 32 -5.25 -0.44 -24.61
CA ASP A 32 -5.53 -0.64 -26.07
C ASP A 32 -6.61 -1.70 -26.32
N ARG A 33 -7.04 -2.42 -25.30
CA ARG A 33 -8.06 -3.47 -25.35
C ARG A 33 -9.18 -3.27 -24.35
N ASP A 34 -10.26 -4.00 -24.49
CA ASP A 34 -11.29 -4.10 -23.47
C ASP A 34 -10.88 -5.07 -22.36
N PHE A 35 -11.25 -4.74 -21.13
CA PHE A 35 -11.07 -5.56 -19.95
C PHE A 35 -12.43 -6.03 -19.44
N ARG A 36 -12.49 -7.22 -18.87
CA ARG A 36 -13.66 -7.64 -18.09
C ARG A 36 -13.74 -6.84 -16.80
N ASP A 37 -14.91 -6.77 -16.20
CA ASP A 37 -15.10 -5.98 -14.96
C ASP A 37 -14.33 -6.57 -13.76
N ASP A 38 -14.04 -7.89 -13.80
CA ASP A 38 -13.25 -8.63 -12.81
C ASP A 38 -11.76 -8.74 -13.15
N GLU A 39 -11.33 -8.23 -14.32
CA GLU A 39 -9.95 -8.32 -14.79
C GLU A 39 -9.15 -7.08 -14.32
N PRO A 40 -8.07 -7.26 -13.56
CA PRO A 40 -7.23 -6.14 -13.16
C PRO A 40 -6.53 -5.52 -14.37
N ILE A 41 -6.56 -4.19 -14.45
CA ILE A 41 -5.79 -3.47 -15.47
C ILE A 41 -4.31 -3.52 -15.07
N PRO A 42 -3.40 -4.00 -15.94
CA PRO A 42 -1.98 -4.00 -15.66
C PRO A 42 -1.44 -2.60 -15.31
N ILE A 43 -0.41 -2.54 -14.49
CA ILE A 43 0.40 -1.32 -14.33
C ILE A 43 1.45 -1.20 -15.45
N GLY A 44 1.69 -2.28 -16.20
CA GLY A 44 2.35 -2.31 -17.49
C GLY A 44 3.86 -2.45 -17.45
N HIS A 45 4.56 -1.49 -18.02
CA HIS A 45 6.01 -1.54 -18.29
C HIS A 45 6.71 -0.30 -17.76
N ALA A 46 8.03 -0.40 -17.58
CA ALA A 46 8.87 0.71 -17.14
C ALA A 46 8.80 1.92 -18.09
N CYS A 47 8.81 3.11 -17.52
CA CYS A 47 9.04 4.35 -18.24
C CYS A 47 10.47 4.40 -18.82
N ARG A 48 10.72 5.33 -19.78
CA ARG A 48 12.07 5.57 -20.27
C ARG A 48 12.98 6.03 -19.14
N ASN A 49 14.23 5.57 -19.16
CA ASN A 49 15.23 5.81 -18.10
C ASN A 49 14.85 5.28 -16.71
N CYS A 50 13.89 4.38 -16.67
CA CYS A 50 13.45 3.67 -15.50
C CYS A 50 13.68 2.18 -15.70
N ASP A 51 14.32 1.53 -14.74
CA ASP A 51 14.34 0.07 -14.67
C ASP A 51 13.46 -0.37 -13.53
N VAL A 52 12.61 -1.35 -13.80
CA VAL A 52 11.79 -2.02 -12.79
C VAL A 52 12.02 -3.51 -12.85
N PHE A 53 12.01 -4.13 -11.69
CA PHE A 53 12.11 -5.57 -11.56
C PHE A 53 11.41 -6.02 -10.28
N VAL A 54 11.11 -7.30 -10.21
CA VAL A 54 10.35 -7.89 -9.11
C VAL A 54 11.28 -8.78 -8.30
N LEU A 55 11.46 -8.46 -7.01
CA LEU A 55 12.27 -9.26 -6.10
C LEU A 55 11.40 -10.10 -5.18
N LYS A 56 11.75 -11.38 -5.05
CA LYS A 56 11.20 -12.26 -4.03
C LYS A 56 11.80 -11.93 -2.65
N GLU A 57 11.30 -12.57 -1.60
CA GLU A 57 11.79 -12.38 -0.23
C GLU A 57 13.26 -12.79 -0.04
N ASP A 58 13.77 -13.68 -0.88
CA ASP A 58 15.16 -14.13 -0.90
C ASP A 58 16.09 -13.26 -1.76
N ASP A 59 15.63 -12.08 -2.16
CA ASP A 59 16.30 -11.12 -3.03
C ASP A 59 16.66 -11.68 -4.43
N THR A 60 16.02 -12.76 -4.88
CA THR A 60 16.12 -13.26 -6.26
C THR A 60 15.03 -12.66 -7.16
N LEU A 61 15.25 -12.65 -8.48
CA LEU A 61 14.24 -12.20 -9.44
C LEU A 61 13.03 -13.14 -9.46
N ALA A 62 11.85 -12.56 -9.45
CA ALA A 62 10.61 -13.29 -9.69
C ALA A 62 10.49 -13.65 -11.18
N GLY A 63 10.09 -14.89 -11.45
CA GLY A 63 9.73 -15.36 -12.77
C GLY A 63 8.31 -14.96 -13.19
N ALA A 64 7.84 -15.51 -14.33
CA ALA A 64 6.46 -15.34 -14.76
C ALA A 64 5.51 -15.93 -13.72
N ASP A 65 4.42 -15.22 -13.40
CA ASP A 65 3.42 -15.55 -12.38
C ASP A 65 3.93 -15.70 -10.93
N GLU A 66 5.21 -15.48 -10.67
CA GLU A 66 5.72 -15.40 -9.30
C GLU A 66 5.46 -14.00 -8.72
N GLU A 67 5.02 -13.97 -7.46
CA GLU A 67 4.80 -12.73 -6.72
C GLU A 67 6.11 -12.23 -6.11
N GLY A 68 6.28 -10.92 -6.09
CA GLY A 68 7.40 -10.28 -5.41
C GLY A 68 7.20 -8.78 -5.27
N GLU A 69 8.14 -8.15 -4.60
CA GLU A 69 8.14 -6.71 -4.39
C GLU A 69 8.63 -5.97 -5.63
N LEU A 70 7.85 -4.99 -6.09
CA LEU A 70 8.28 -4.07 -7.14
C LEU A 70 9.45 -3.23 -6.66
N CYS A 71 10.56 -3.32 -7.36
CA CYS A 71 11.75 -2.51 -7.14
C CYS A 71 11.99 -1.58 -8.33
N VAL A 72 12.37 -0.35 -8.05
CA VAL A 72 12.60 0.68 -9.05
C VAL A 72 14.02 1.18 -8.98
N ARG A 73 14.65 1.36 -10.15
CA ARG A 73 15.98 1.92 -10.30
C ARG A 73 15.98 3.01 -11.37
N GLY A 74 16.73 4.08 -11.14
CA GLY A 74 16.86 5.16 -12.11
C GLY A 74 17.44 6.42 -11.50
N SER A 75 17.80 7.37 -12.35
CA SER A 75 18.37 8.67 -11.94
C SER A 75 17.37 9.61 -11.27
N PHE A 76 16.10 9.26 -11.29
CA PHE A 76 14.98 10.02 -10.74
C PHE A 76 14.56 9.54 -9.32
N LEU A 77 15.29 8.56 -8.75
CA LEU A 77 15.06 8.16 -7.36
C LEU A 77 15.33 9.34 -6.43
N ALA A 78 14.46 9.51 -5.43
CA ALA A 78 14.70 10.45 -4.35
C ALA A 78 15.97 10.07 -3.57
N SER A 79 16.56 11.04 -2.90
CA SER A 79 17.75 10.82 -2.06
C SER A 79 17.41 10.14 -0.72
N GLY A 80 16.13 10.05 -0.38
CA GLY A 80 15.60 9.49 0.86
C GLY A 80 14.55 10.38 1.49
N TYR A 81 14.14 10.04 2.70
CA TYR A 81 13.18 10.81 3.49
C TYR A 81 13.90 11.87 4.32
N TYR A 82 13.31 13.07 4.35
CA TYR A 82 13.86 14.18 5.11
C TYR A 82 13.91 13.85 6.61
N ASP A 83 15.08 14.06 7.21
CA ASP A 83 15.35 13.80 8.63
C ASP A 83 14.93 12.41 9.16
N ASN A 84 14.92 11.41 8.25
CA ASN A 84 14.58 10.02 8.59
C ASN A 84 15.55 9.03 7.91
N PRO A 85 16.80 8.95 8.39
CA PRO A 85 17.81 8.05 7.81
C PRO A 85 17.50 6.57 8.02
N GLU A 86 16.80 6.21 9.10
CA GLU A 86 16.40 4.84 9.40
C GLU A 86 15.44 4.32 8.32
N LYS A 87 14.32 4.99 8.12
CA LYS A 87 13.35 4.61 7.09
C LYS A 87 13.94 4.72 5.67
N THR A 88 14.84 5.68 5.44
CA THR A 88 15.56 5.78 4.16
C THR A 88 16.38 4.52 3.90
N GLY A 89 17.14 4.04 4.88
CA GLY A 89 17.96 2.84 4.76
C GLY A 89 17.19 1.54 4.60
N GLU A 90 15.93 1.51 5.00
CA GLU A 90 15.05 0.34 4.83
C GLU A 90 14.59 0.15 3.37
N VAL A 91 14.35 1.24 2.64
CA VAL A 91 13.71 1.18 1.33
C VAL A 91 14.59 1.64 0.18
N PHE A 92 15.55 2.56 0.41
CA PHE A 92 16.58 2.93 -0.56
C PHE A 92 17.82 2.12 -0.28
N VAL A 93 17.92 0.97 -0.93
CA VAL A 93 18.95 -0.03 -0.62
C VAL A 93 19.87 -0.29 -1.81
N GLN A 94 21.02 -0.91 -1.55
CA GLN A 94 21.85 -1.45 -2.61
C GLN A 94 21.10 -2.54 -3.36
N ASN A 95 21.13 -2.51 -4.69
CA ASN A 95 20.57 -3.58 -5.52
C ASN A 95 21.24 -4.92 -5.19
N PRO A 96 20.51 -5.91 -4.66
CA PRO A 96 21.10 -7.19 -4.27
C PRO A 96 21.61 -8.00 -5.47
N LEU A 97 21.12 -7.70 -6.68
CA LEU A 97 21.55 -8.35 -7.91
C LEU A 97 22.87 -7.78 -8.46
N ASN A 98 23.35 -6.69 -7.89
CA ASN A 98 24.57 -6.02 -8.34
C ASN A 98 25.54 -5.78 -7.16
N THR A 99 26.65 -6.50 -7.16
CA THR A 99 27.69 -6.39 -6.13
C THR A 99 28.95 -5.64 -6.61
N HIS A 100 28.98 -5.17 -7.87
CA HIS A 100 30.20 -4.64 -8.48
C HIS A 100 30.36 -3.12 -8.29
N TYR A 101 29.25 -2.40 -8.18
CA TYR A 101 29.25 -0.95 -7.97
C TYR A 101 28.02 -0.51 -7.19
N ARG A 102 28.04 0.74 -6.73
CA ARG A 102 26.88 1.32 -6.04
C ARG A 102 25.72 1.47 -7.01
N ASP A 103 24.68 0.70 -6.78
CA ASP A 103 23.47 0.63 -7.59
C ASP A 103 22.25 0.68 -6.66
N MET A 104 21.73 1.87 -6.45
CA MET A 104 20.64 2.08 -5.50
C MET A 104 19.30 1.76 -6.15
N ILE A 105 18.47 1.07 -5.40
CA ILE A 105 17.08 0.79 -5.76
C ILE A 105 16.14 1.31 -4.68
N TYR A 106 14.90 1.57 -5.08
CA TYR A 106 13.80 1.82 -4.17
C TYR A 106 12.91 0.59 -4.10
N LYS A 107 12.75 0.02 -2.91
CA LYS A 107 11.77 -1.04 -2.60
C LYS A 107 10.43 -0.38 -2.34
N THR A 108 9.45 -0.59 -3.22
CA THR A 108 8.19 0.17 -3.19
C THR A 108 7.23 -0.27 -2.09
N GLY A 109 7.39 -1.49 -1.58
CA GLY A 109 6.42 -2.15 -0.71
C GLY A 109 5.19 -2.68 -1.46
N ASP A 110 5.12 -2.53 -2.78
CA ASP A 110 4.03 -3.05 -3.60
C ASP A 110 4.34 -4.47 -4.08
N LEU A 111 3.43 -5.41 -3.83
CA LEU A 111 3.52 -6.77 -4.38
C LEU A 111 2.88 -6.80 -5.76
N VAL A 112 3.62 -7.32 -6.70
CA VAL A 112 3.25 -7.41 -8.12
C VAL A 112 3.64 -8.78 -8.67
N LYS A 113 3.17 -9.10 -9.86
CA LYS A 113 3.63 -10.23 -10.66
C LYS A 113 3.63 -9.87 -12.14
N TYR A 114 4.36 -10.63 -12.94
CA TYR A 114 4.24 -10.59 -14.39
C TYR A 114 3.11 -11.53 -14.84
N ASN A 115 2.22 -11.04 -15.71
CA ASN A 115 1.25 -11.89 -16.40
C ASN A 115 1.87 -12.60 -17.62
N ASP A 116 1.09 -13.44 -18.29
CA ASP A 116 1.51 -14.18 -19.50
C ASP A 116 2.01 -13.30 -20.66
N ARG A 117 1.75 -12.00 -20.61
CA ARG A 117 2.20 -11.01 -21.61
C ARG A 117 3.45 -10.24 -21.19
N GLY A 118 4.02 -10.58 -20.03
CA GLY A 118 5.14 -9.85 -19.45
C GLY A 118 4.77 -8.46 -18.91
N GLU A 119 3.48 -8.19 -18.68
CA GLU A 119 2.99 -6.95 -18.13
C GLU A 119 2.91 -7.08 -16.59
N LEU A 120 3.33 -6.04 -15.86
CA LEU A 120 3.22 -6.00 -14.42
C LEU A 120 1.75 -5.83 -14.01
N VAL A 121 1.31 -6.68 -13.10
CA VAL A 121 -0.01 -6.62 -12.46
C VAL A 121 0.17 -6.37 -10.97
N TYR A 122 -0.51 -5.35 -10.47
CA TYR A 122 -0.53 -5.04 -9.04
C TYR A 122 -1.39 -6.06 -8.29
N ILE A 123 -0.91 -6.54 -7.15
CA ILE A 123 -1.62 -7.49 -6.29
C ILE A 123 -2.08 -6.77 -5.02
N THR A 124 -1.14 -6.32 -4.22
CA THR A 124 -1.40 -5.66 -2.92
C THR A 124 -0.16 -4.94 -2.43
N ARG A 125 -0.24 -4.38 -1.22
CA ARG A 125 0.95 -3.88 -0.52
C ARG A 125 1.48 -4.90 0.49
N LYS A 126 2.80 -4.91 0.63
CA LYS A 126 3.53 -5.68 1.66
C LYS A 126 3.28 -5.10 3.06
N ASP A 127 3.13 -3.79 3.13
CA ASP A 127 2.80 -3.04 4.33
C ASP A 127 1.29 -2.72 4.40
N PHE A 128 0.87 -2.12 5.50
CA PHE A 128 -0.53 -1.72 5.71
C PHE A 128 -0.84 -0.31 5.17
N GLN A 129 -0.07 0.17 4.20
CA GLN A 129 -0.30 1.45 3.57
C GLN A 129 -1.48 1.38 2.58
N ILE A 130 -2.32 2.40 2.59
CA ILE A 130 -3.51 2.50 1.75
C ILE A 130 -3.52 3.77 0.91
N LYS A 131 -4.29 3.75 -0.20
CA LYS A 131 -4.73 4.97 -0.89
C LYS A 131 -6.19 5.25 -0.54
N HIS A 132 -6.41 6.32 0.25
CA HIS A 132 -7.75 6.73 0.68
C HIS A 132 -8.02 8.17 0.27
N GLN A 133 -9.07 8.39 -0.53
CA GLN A 133 -9.46 9.72 -1.03
C GLN A 133 -8.31 10.50 -1.72
N GLY A 134 -7.40 9.81 -2.41
CA GLY A 134 -6.23 10.38 -3.07
C GLY A 134 -5.01 10.57 -2.17
N TYR A 135 -5.13 10.33 -0.87
CA TYR A 135 -4.02 10.40 0.09
C TYR A 135 -3.39 9.03 0.31
N ARG A 136 -2.07 9.03 0.45
CA ARG A 136 -1.29 7.87 0.88
C ARG A 136 -1.26 7.85 2.40
N ILE A 137 -1.82 6.82 3.03
CA ILE A 137 -2.02 6.71 4.48
C ILE A 137 -1.33 5.45 5.00
N GLU A 138 -0.53 5.61 6.03
CA GLU A 138 -0.01 4.51 6.83
C GLU A 138 -1.03 4.18 7.92
N LEU A 139 -1.62 2.98 7.89
CA LEU A 139 -2.56 2.56 8.94
C LEU A 139 -1.90 2.52 10.33
N GLY A 140 -0.60 2.27 10.39
CA GLY A 140 0.19 2.34 11.63
C GLY A 140 0.24 3.73 12.27
N GLU A 141 0.15 4.81 11.48
CA GLU A 141 0.08 6.17 12.02
C GLU A 141 -1.24 6.40 12.76
N ILE A 142 -2.34 5.86 12.21
CA ILE A 142 -3.65 5.90 12.86
C ILE A 142 -3.61 5.07 14.17
N GLU A 143 -3.02 3.87 14.12
CA GLU A 143 -2.86 3.01 15.31
C GLU A 143 -2.04 3.72 16.39
N THR A 144 -0.95 4.37 16.02
CA THR A 144 -0.10 5.13 16.95
C THR A 144 -0.88 6.28 17.61
N ALA A 145 -1.66 7.03 16.83
CA ALA A 145 -2.46 8.12 17.36
C ALA A 145 -3.57 7.61 18.31
N VAL A 146 -4.23 6.49 17.95
CA VAL A 146 -5.30 5.89 18.76
C VAL A 146 -4.75 5.24 20.03
N SER A 147 -3.61 4.54 19.96
CA SER A 147 -2.97 3.94 21.13
C SER A 147 -2.56 4.97 22.20
N ALA A 148 -2.32 6.20 21.78
CA ALA A 148 -2.02 7.30 22.69
C ALA A 148 -3.26 7.90 23.38
N VAL A 149 -4.47 7.43 23.06
CA VAL A 149 -5.71 7.83 23.74
C VAL A 149 -5.80 7.12 25.08
N SER A 150 -6.08 7.88 26.15
CA SER A 150 -6.23 7.32 27.51
C SER A 150 -7.25 6.17 27.51
N ARG A 151 -6.95 5.10 28.25
CA ARG A 151 -7.77 3.89 28.41
C ARG A 151 -7.79 2.93 27.21
N VAL A 152 -7.15 3.25 26.10
CA VAL A 152 -6.89 2.27 25.04
C VAL A 152 -5.76 1.35 25.51
N HIS A 153 -6.02 0.04 25.50
CA HIS A 153 -5.01 -0.97 25.83
C HIS A 153 -4.31 -1.46 24.56
N GLU A 154 -5.11 -1.81 23.55
CA GLU A 154 -4.62 -2.24 22.25
C GLU A 154 -5.53 -1.68 21.15
N CYS A 155 -4.97 -1.44 19.99
CA CYS A 155 -5.76 -1.10 18.83
C CYS A 155 -5.12 -1.66 17.56
N ALA A 156 -5.94 -1.88 16.53
CA ALA A 156 -5.51 -2.23 15.20
C ALA A 156 -6.44 -1.61 14.15
N CYS A 157 -5.83 -1.13 13.09
CA CYS A 157 -6.53 -0.51 11.98
C CYS A 157 -6.54 -1.47 10.77
N ILE A 158 -7.71 -1.64 10.16
CA ILE A 158 -7.91 -2.34 8.90
C ILE A 158 -8.60 -1.42 7.90
N TYR A 159 -8.56 -1.80 6.63
CA TYR A 159 -9.16 -1.03 5.56
C TYR A 159 -10.08 -1.88 4.69
N ASP A 160 -11.33 -1.41 4.53
CA ASP A 160 -12.28 -2.00 3.60
C ASP A 160 -12.02 -1.39 2.21
N LEU A 161 -11.44 -2.17 1.31
CA LEU A 161 -11.10 -1.75 -0.05
C LEU A 161 -12.34 -1.46 -0.92
N GLU A 162 -13.44 -2.19 -0.72
CA GLU A 162 -14.66 -2.03 -1.51
C GLU A 162 -15.42 -0.78 -1.11
N ARG A 163 -15.65 -0.61 0.21
CA ARG A 163 -16.38 0.53 0.76
C ARG A 163 -15.49 1.75 1.00
N LYS A 164 -14.18 1.59 0.87
CA LYS A 164 -13.15 2.62 1.13
C LYS A 164 -13.28 3.20 2.54
N LEU A 165 -13.34 2.34 3.55
CA LEU A 165 -13.51 2.71 4.94
C LEU A 165 -12.27 2.36 5.77
N ILE A 166 -11.82 3.31 6.58
CA ILE A 166 -10.83 3.11 7.64
C ILE A 166 -11.59 2.61 8.87
N ILE A 167 -11.20 1.44 9.38
CA ILE A 167 -11.85 0.75 10.47
C ILE A 167 -10.84 0.54 11.58
N ILE A 168 -11.17 0.94 12.80
CA ILE A 168 -10.33 0.73 13.98
C ILE A 168 -11.00 -0.21 14.96
N TYR A 169 -10.27 -1.19 15.42
CA TYR A 169 -10.62 -2.02 16.57
C TYR A 169 -9.83 -1.59 17.76
N CYS A 170 -10.48 -1.47 18.90
CA CYS A 170 -9.85 -1.08 20.17
C CYS A 170 -10.26 -2.01 21.29
N SER A 171 -9.32 -2.34 22.19
CA SER A 171 -9.64 -2.86 23.51
C SER A 171 -9.34 -1.81 24.57
N GLY A 172 -10.08 -1.83 25.69
CA GLY A 172 -9.89 -0.89 26.78
C GLY A 172 -11.15 -0.74 27.65
N GLN A 173 -11.04 0.06 28.70
CA GLN A 173 -12.12 0.21 29.68
C GLN A 173 -13.02 1.41 29.37
N ASN A 174 -14.33 1.17 29.26
CA ASN A 174 -15.36 2.22 29.05
C ASN A 174 -15.00 3.19 27.91
N LEU A 175 -14.51 2.66 26.78
CA LEU A 175 -14.20 3.42 25.59
C LEU A 175 -15.44 3.68 24.76
N THR A 176 -15.54 4.88 24.18
CA THR A 176 -16.55 5.24 23.20
C THR A 176 -15.89 5.80 21.94
N SER A 177 -16.61 5.76 20.82
CA SER A 177 -16.14 6.37 19.58
C SER A 177 -15.84 7.87 19.73
N LYS A 178 -16.57 8.55 20.62
CA LYS A 178 -16.35 9.97 20.92
C LYS A 178 -15.00 10.19 21.65
N ASP A 179 -14.62 9.29 22.57
CA ASP A 179 -13.33 9.38 23.26
C ASP A 179 -12.17 9.25 22.26
N ILE A 180 -12.27 8.27 21.35
CA ILE A 180 -11.26 8.07 20.32
C ILE A 180 -11.17 9.31 19.40
N LEU A 181 -12.31 9.76 18.82
CA LEU A 181 -12.31 10.92 17.92
C LEU A 181 -11.75 12.18 18.58
N LEU A 182 -12.12 12.45 19.82
CA LEU A 182 -11.59 13.61 20.57
C LEU A 182 -10.08 13.48 20.82
N GLY A 183 -9.59 12.26 21.09
CA GLY A 183 -8.17 12.02 21.35
C GLY A 183 -7.28 12.11 20.11
N VAL A 184 -7.81 11.86 18.92
CA VAL A 184 -7.01 11.84 17.67
C VAL A 184 -7.18 13.05 16.77
N ARG A 185 -8.23 13.87 16.93
CA ARG A 185 -8.59 14.96 15.99
C ARG A 185 -7.50 16.02 15.83
N ASP A 186 -6.69 16.24 16.87
CA ASP A 186 -5.60 17.24 16.85
C ASP A 186 -4.26 16.61 16.43
N ARG A 187 -4.24 15.29 16.22
CA ARG A 187 -3.06 14.49 15.83
C ARG A 187 -3.13 13.98 14.40
N LEU A 188 -4.35 13.72 13.90
CA LEU A 188 -4.57 13.17 12.58
C LEU A 188 -5.35 14.15 11.69
N PRO A 189 -4.96 14.25 10.41
CA PRO A 189 -5.77 14.93 9.41
C PRO A 189 -7.16 14.30 9.29
N LYS A 190 -8.17 15.08 8.86
CA LYS A 190 -9.56 14.61 8.77
C LYS A 190 -9.74 13.37 7.89
N TYR A 191 -8.97 13.23 6.83
CA TYR A 191 -9.03 12.09 5.90
C TYR A 191 -8.46 10.79 6.49
N MET A 192 -7.74 10.86 7.62
CA MET A 192 -7.22 9.70 8.36
C MET A 192 -8.09 9.27 9.53
N LEU A 193 -9.14 10.02 9.84
CA LEU A 193 -10.02 9.67 10.96
C LEU A 193 -10.79 8.37 10.64
N PRO A 194 -10.86 7.42 11.59
CA PRO A 194 -11.61 6.19 11.40
C PRO A 194 -13.08 6.42 11.07
N ASN A 195 -13.56 5.70 10.05
CA ASN A 195 -14.97 5.75 9.63
C ASN A 195 -15.86 4.85 10.50
N LYS A 196 -15.30 3.71 10.96
CA LYS A 196 -15.97 2.78 11.87
C LYS A 196 -15.04 2.42 13.02
N MET A 197 -15.63 2.17 14.19
CA MET A 197 -14.92 1.82 15.41
C MET A 197 -15.62 0.67 16.09
N PHE A 198 -14.87 -0.38 16.39
CA PHE A 198 -15.33 -1.54 17.13
C PHE A 198 -14.55 -1.68 18.43
N PHE A 199 -15.25 -2.09 19.48
CA PHE A 199 -14.67 -2.26 20.79
C PHE A 199 -14.77 -3.73 21.18
N LEU A 200 -13.61 -4.34 21.43
CA LEU A 200 -13.48 -5.74 21.82
C LEU A 200 -12.98 -5.83 23.26
N GLU A 201 -13.45 -6.83 24.01
CA GLU A 201 -12.88 -7.11 25.34
C GLU A 201 -11.42 -7.57 25.23
N ASN A 202 -11.13 -8.43 24.24
CA ASN A 202 -9.79 -8.94 23.94
C ASN A 202 -9.52 -8.87 22.44
N MET A 203 -8.34 -8.38 22.09
CA MET A 203 -7.90 -8.38 20.68
C MET A 203 -7.44 -9.79 20.27
N PRO A 204 -7.74 -10.23 19.04
CA PRO A 204 -7.21 -11.50 18.55
C PRO A 204 -5.71 -11.37 18.27
N HIS A 205 -4.93 -12.38 18.71
CA HIS A 205 -3.49 -12.45 18.47
C HIS A 205 -3.13 -13.68 17.64
N ASN A 206 -2.13 -13.53 16.80
CA ASN A 206 -1.54 -14.64 16.06
C ASN A 206 -0.57 -15.47 16.94
N ALA A 207 -0.06 -16.57 16.42
CA ALA A 207 0.88 -17.46 17.14
C ALA A 207 2.17 -16.76 17.63
N ASN A 208 2.52 -15.60 17.06
CA ASN A 208 3.68 -14.80 17.44
C ASN A 208 3.34 -13.70 18.46
N GLY A 209 2.13 -13.68 19.02
CA GLY A 209 1.70 -12.68 19.99
C GLY A 209 1.39 -11.29 19.43
N LYS A 210 1.35 -11.13 18.08
CA LYS A 210 0.94 -9.88 17.43
C LYS A 210 -0.57 -9.91 17.15
N ILE A 211 -1.22 -8.74 17.15
CA ILE A 211 -2.64 -8.63 16.78
C ILE A 211 -2.87 -9.24 15.39
N ASP A 212 -3.85 -10.14 15.29
CA ASP A 212 -4.21 -10.82 14.05
C ASP A 212 -5.19 -9.97 13.22
N LYS A 213 -4.65 -9.11 12.37
CA LYS A 213 -5.45 -8.26 11.48
C LYS A 213 -6.28 -9.06 10.46
N LYS A 214 -5.83 -10.26 10.06
CA LYS A 214 -6.60 -11.13 9.17
C LYS A 214 -7.88 -11.65 9.85
N MET A 215 -7.78 -11.94 11.15
CA MET A 215 -8.94 -12.34 11.93
C MET A 215 -9.90 -11.15 12.13
N LEU A 216 -9.39 -9.94 12.39
CA LEU A 216 -10.21 -8.73 12.47
C LEU A 216 -10.94 -8.44 11.16
N GLN A 217 -10.29 -8.65 10.01
CA GLN A 217 -10.90 -8.51 8.71
C GLN A 217 -12.08 -9.50 8.53
N LYS A 218 -11.90 -10.77 8.91
CA LYS A 218 -12.98 -11.78 8.88
C LYS A 218 -14.13 -11.45 9.80
N ILE A 219 -13.86 -10.90 10.99
CA ILE A 219 -14.91 -10.45 11.92
C ILE A 219 -15.74 -9.35 11.24
N TYR A 220 -15.08 -8.38 10.61
CA TYR A 220 -15.76 -7.29 9.91
C TYR A 220 -16.63 -7.75 8.73
N GLU A 221 -16.16 -8.72 7.95
CA GLU A 221 -16.87 -9.26 6.79
C GLU A 221 -18.15 -10.05 7.17
N ASN A 222 -18.24 -10.49 8.43
CA ASN A 222 -19.40 -11.24 8.95
C ASN A 222 -20.41 -10.34 9.69
N GLU A 223 -20.17 -9.02 9.79
CA GLU A 223 -21.08 -8.02 10.35
C GLU A 223 -21.91 -7.30 9.25
#